data_607e2d98ce619630fe850d365ff281af
#
_entry.id   607e2d98ce619630fe850d365ff281af
#
_cell.length_a   1.000
_cell.length_b   1.000
_cell.length_c   1.000
_cell.angle_alpha   90.00
_cell.angle_beta   90.00
_cell.angle_gamma   90.00
#
_symmetry.space_group_name_H-M   'P 1'
#
loop_
_entity.id
_entity.type
_entity.pdbx_description
1 polymer ?
#
loop_
_entity_poly.entity_id
_entity_poly.type
_entity_poly.pdbx_seq_one_letter_code
_entity_poly.pdbx_strand_id
1 'polypeptide(L)'
;MTKLTIENNDFLIASLIDRCPNTMMLRELVMNAIEAASKTQEKEIKIRMYQHEDDGSDKLSIFNTGPGMTAKELRKACDMSSSIKKQQSLDENFGMGAKVASLAVNKKGIRFRSCCNGSVSEAVMGQTKDSSGKEYYTRFDYEVGKTGTEFQDVADI
;
A
#
# COMPACT_ATOMS: atom_id res chain seq x y z
N MET A 1 33.95 -17.36 -6.89
CA MET A 1 32.93 -16.28 -7.14
C MET A 1 32.05 -16.17 -5.90
N THR A 2 32.02 -15.01 -5.25
CA THR A 2 31.16 -14.76 -4.09
C THR A 2 29.90 -14.06 -4.56
N LYS A 3 28.73 -14.58 -4.17
CA LYS A 3 27.44 -13.97 -4.51
C LYS A 3 27.29 -12.67 -3.73
N LEU A 4 26.91 -11.57 -4.41
CA LEU A 4 26.57 -10.33 -3.74
C LEU A 4 25.28 -10.54 -2.92
N THR A 5 25.30 -10.16 -1.65
CA THR A 5 24.16 -10.20 -0.74
C THR A 5 23.88 -8.81 -0.19
N ILE A 6 22.62 -8.53 0.10
CA ILE A 6 22.21 -7.27 0.73
C ILE A 6 22.10 -7.56 2.22
N GLU A 7 23.03 -7.00 3.01
CA GLU A 7 23.06 -7.21 4.46
C GLU A 7 22.11 -6.28 5.24
N ASN A 8 21.75 -5.14 4.66
CA ASN A 8 20.90 -4.13 5.33
C ASN A 8 19.65 -3.81 4.50
N ASN A 9 18.58 -4.56 4.73
CA ASN A 9 17.30 -4.36 4.06
C ASN A 9 16.66 -3.00 4.38
N ASP A 10 16.82 -2.48 5.61
CA ASP A 10 16.23 -1.20 6.02
C ASP A 10 16.85 -0.05 5.23
N PHE A 11 18.16 -0.06 5.05
CA PHE A 11 18.86 0.92 4.23
C PHE A 11 18.43 0.87 2.77
N LEU A 12 18.25 -0.33 2.22
CA LEU A 12 17.80 -0.49 0.85
C LEU A 12 16.38 0.08 0.66
N ILE A 13 15.46 -0.26 1.56
CA ILE A 13 14.08 0.22 1.53
C ILE A 13 14.05 1.74 1.63
N ALA A 14 14.74 2.32 2.60
CA ALA A 14 14.84 3.77 2.75
C ALA A 14 15.41 4.46 1.50
N SER A 15 16.48 3.91 0.94
CA SER A 15 17.10 4.45 -0.28
C SER A 15 16.19 4.39 -1.50
N LEU A 16 15.39 3.32 -1.64
CA LEU A 16 14.40 3.21 -2.73
C LEU A 16 13.30 4.26 -2.59
N ILE A 17 12.80 4.45 -1.36
CA ILE A 17 11.75 5.44 -1.07
C ILE A 17 12.27 6.85 -1.30
N ASP A 18 13.44 7.20 -0.79
CA ASP A 18 14.00 8.55 -0.90
C ASP A 18 14.35 8.97 -2.34
N ARG A 19 14.61 8.01 -3.21
CA ARG A 19 14.88 8.26 -4.64
C ARG A 19 13.62 8.30 -5.51
N CYS A 20 12.46 7.91 -4.97
CA CYS A 20 11.23 7.86 -5.75
C CYS A 20 10.70 9.29 -5.99
N PRO A 21 10.41 9.70 -7.23
CA PRO A 21 9.80 10.98 -7.50
C PRO A 21 8.39 11.07 -6.90
N ASN A 22 8.07 12.19 -6.24
CA ASN A 22 6.76 12.42 -5.60
C ASN A 22 5.57 12.33 -6.58
N THR A 23 5.82 12.58 -7.87
CA THR A 23 4.79 12.49 -8.92
C THR A 23 4.38 11.07 -9.26
N MET A 24 5.13 10.06 -8.82
CA MET A 24 4.86 8.66 -9.14
C MET A 24 3.68 8.06 -8.34
N MET A 25 3.40 8.59 -7.14
CA MET A 25 2.37 8.02 -6.27
C MET A 25 1.00 7.92 -6.96
N LEU A 26 0.49 9.03 -7.45
CA LEU A 26 -0.85 9.05 -8.05
C LEU A 26 -0.93 8.12 -9.27
N ARG A 27 0.10 8.13 -10.12
CA ARG A 27 0.16 7.25 -11.29
C ARG A 27 0.08 5.76 -10.89
N GLU A 28 0.92 5.33 -9.96
CA GLU A 28 1.00 3.92 -9.54
C GLU A 28 -0.30 3.46 -8.88
N LEU A 29 -0.89 4.31 -8.03
CA LEU A 29 -2.13 3.98 -7.33
C LEU A 29 -3.32 3.92 -8.29
N VAL A 30 -3.44 4.87 -9.22
CA VAL A 30 -4.52 4.88 -10.21
C VAL A 30 -4.38 3.70 -11.18
N MET A 31 -3.17 3.39 -11.64
CA MET A 31 -2.95 2.23 -12.52
C MET A 31 -3.32 0.92 -11.82
N ASN A 32 -2.94 0.74 -10.57
CA ASN A 32 -3.35 -0.43 -9.77
C ASN A 32 -4.86 -0.51 -9.58
N ALA A 33 -5.53 0.63 -9.35
CA ALA A 33 -6.98 0.68 -9.23
C ALA A 33 -7.68 0.31 -10.54
N ILE A 34 -7.19 0.78 -11.69
CA ILE A 34 -7.69 0.42 -13.03
C ILE A 34 -7.53 -1.09 -13.27
N GLU A 35 -6.34 -1.62 -12.99
CA GLU A 35 -6.07 -3.05 -13.16
C GLU A 35 -6.98 -3.91 -12.28
N ALA A 36 -7.17 -3.53 -11.01
CA ALA A 36 -8.06 -4.25 -10.11
C ALA A 36 -9.53 -4.18 -10.58
N ALA A 37 -10.03 -2.99 -10.90
CA ALA A 37 -11.41 -2.80 -11.36
C ALA A 37 -11.69 -3.49 -12.68
N SER A 38 -10.70 -3.67 -13.56
CA SER A 38 -10.86 -4.36 -14.83
C SER A 38 -11.25 -5.83 -14.70
N LYS A 39 -10.99 -6.44 -13.52
CA LYS A 39 -11.26 -7.85 -13.21
C LYS A 39 -12.71 -8.10 -12.77
N THR A 40 -13.55 -7.09 -12.65
CA THR A 40 -14.94 -7.18 -12.21
C THR A 40 -15.91 -6.63 -13.27
N GLN A 41 -17.20 -6.88 -13.08
CA GLN A 41 -18.24 -6.34 -13.98
C GLN A 41 -18.46 -4.85 -13.72
N GLU A 42 -18.54 -4.46 -12.45
CA GLU A 42 -18.57 -3.06 -12.02
C GLU A 42 -17.15 -2.50 -12.07
N LYS A 43 -16.92 -1.54 -12.97
CA LYS A 43 -15.60 -0.94 -13.18
C LYS A 43 -15.61 0.50 -12.72
N GLU A 44 -15.61 0.70 -11.41
CA GLU A 44 -15.61 2.02 -10.81
C GLU A 44 -14.30 2.31 -10.08
N ILE A 45 -13.83 3.56 -10.23
CA ILE A 45 -12.74 4.12 -9.46
C ILE A 45 -13.21 5.46 -8.90
N LYS A 46 -13.05 5.65 -7.59
CA LYS A 46 -13.35 6.91 -6.92
C LYS A 46 -12.07 7.50 -6.36
N ILE A 47 -11.79 8.74 -6.71
CA ILE A 47 -10.67 9.52 -6.16
C ILE A 47 -11.29 10.65 -5.36
N ARG A 48 -10.97 10.74 -4.08
CA ARG A 48 -11.53 11.74 -3.16
C ARG A 48 -10.43 12.35 -2.30
N MET A 49 -10.64 13.63 -1.96
CA MET A 49 -9.91 14.29 -0.87
C MET A 49 -10.86 14.47 0.30
N TYR A 50 -10.38 14.24 1.51
CA TYR A 50 -11.11 14.49 2.74
C TYR A 50 -10.16 14.96 3.84
N GLN A 51 -10.70 15.60 4.87
CA GLN A 51 -9.93 15.99 6.04
C GLN A 51 -10.00 14.90 7.09
N HIS A 52 -8.85 14.54 7.64
CA HIS A 52 -8.77 13.60 8.74
C HIS A 52 -9.37 14.23 10.00
N GLU A 53 -10.22 13.48 10.71
CA GLU A 53 -10.98 14.00 11.86
C GLU A 53 -10.09 14.40 13.03
N ASP A 54 -8.97 13.67 13.26
CA ASP A 54 -8.12 13.87 14.43
C ASP A 54 -7.17 15.07 14.28
N ASP A 55 -6.62 15.32 13.10
CA ASP A 55 -5.58 16.33 12.89
C ASP A 55 -5.90 17.35 11.79
N GLY A 56 -7.04 17.23 11.12
CA GLY A 56 -7.48 18.10 10.04
C GLY A 56 -6.61 18.04 8.78
N SER A 57 -5.71 17.08 8.68
CA SER A 57 -4.84 16.94 7.50
C SER A 57 -5.63 16.44 6.29
N ASP A 58 -5.28 16.97 5.12
CA ASP A 58 -5.87 16.48 3.86
C ASP A 58 -5.35 15.09 3.52
N LYS A 59 -6.29 14.19 3.22
CA LYS A 59 -6.01 12.80 2.81
C LYS A 59 -6.55 12.55 1.41
N LEU A 60 -5.75 11.85 0.62
CA LEU A 60 -6.16 11.31 -0.67
C LEU A 60 -6.66 9.88 -0.50
N SER A 61 -7.84 9.59 -1.03
CA SER A 61 -8.44 8.26 -1.07
C SER A 61 -8.62 7.81 -2.51
N ILE A 62 -8.19 6.59 -2.83
CA ILE A 62 -8.40 5.95 -4.13
C ILE A 62 -9.08 4.61 -3.89
N PHE A 63 -10.35 4.54 -4.26
CA PHE A 63 -11.18 3.34 -4.18
C PHE A 63 -11.35 2.69 -5.55
N ASN A 64 -11.49 1.38 -5.59
CA ASN A 64 -11.84 0.63 -6.78
C ASN A 64 -12.77 -0.54 -6.45
N THR A 65 -13.53 -0.98 -7.46
CA THR A 65 -14.46 -2.13 -7.38
C THR A 65 -13.79 -3.47 -7.74
N GLY A 66 -12.49 -3.60 -7.56
CA GLY A 66 -11.78 -4.85 -7.79
C GLY A 66 -12.27 -6.01 -6.91
N PRO A 67 -11.83 -7.24 -7.16
CA PRO A 67 -12.29 -8.43 -6.42
C PRO A 67 -11.89 -8.43 -4.94
N GLY A 68 -11.07 -7.48 -4.52
CA GLY A 68 -10.51 -7.42 -3.19
C GLY A 68 -9.41 -8.46 -2.95
N MET A 69 -8.85 -8.40 -1.76
CA MET A 69 -7.82 -9.31 -1.27
C MET A 69 -8.23 -9.86 0.09
N THR A 70 -7.95 -11.12 0.33
CA THR A 70 -8.01 -11.71 1.68
C THR A 70 -6.93 -11.06 2.56
N ALA A 71 -7.07 -11.17 3.89
CA ALA A 71 -6.07 -10.66 4.84
C ALA A 71 -4.65 -11.16 4.52
N LYS A 72 -4.52 -12.43 4.13
CA LYS A 72 -3.23 -13.04 3.76
C LYS A 72 -2.65 -12.44 2.47
N GLU A 73 -3.49 -12.20 1.47
CA GLU A 73 -3.07 -11.58 0.21
C GLU A 73 -2.70 -10.12 0.41
N LEU A 74 -3.50 -9.36 1.17
CA LEU A 74 -3.20 -7.97 1.51
C LEU A 74 -1.86 -7.86 2.27
N ARG A 75 -1.65 -8.73 3.27
CA ARG A 75 -0.38 -8.80 4.00
C ARG A 75 0.80 -9.05 3.08
N LYS A 76 0.66 -10.01 2.14
CA LYS A 76 1.69 -10.30 1.14
C LYS A 76 1.89 -9.14 0.16
N ALA A 77 0.80 -8.49 -0.27
CA ALA A 77 0.86 -7.32 -1.16
C ALA A 77 1.61 -6.15 -0.53
N CYS A 78 1.43 -5.93 0.78
CA CYS A 78 2.12 -4.88 1.55
C CYS A 78 3.53 -5.27 2.04
N ASP A 79 4.00 -6.49 1.76
CA ASP A 79 5.36 -6.89 2.10
C ASP A 79 6.35 -6.42 1.04
N MET A 80 7.35 -5.64 1.47
CA MET A 80 8.41 -5.12 0.58
C MET A 80 9.32 -6.23 0.05
N SER A 81 9.56 -7.28 0.84
CA SER A 81 10.46 -8.38 0.47
C SER A 81 9.88 -9.30 -0.61
N SER A 82 8.56 -9.47 -0.63
CA SER A 82 7.88 -10.29 -1.65
C SER A 82 7.99 -9.66 -3.04
N SER A 83 8.07 -8.34 -3.10
CA SER A 83 8.17 -7.57 -4.35
C SER A 83 9.59 -7.60 -4.95
N ILE A 84 10.64 -7.65 -4.12
CA ILE A 84 12.03 -7.75 -4.58
C ILE A 84 12.29 -9.10 -5.28
N LYS A 85 11.66 -10.17 -4.79
CA LYS A 85 11.79 -11.51 -5.38
C LYS A 85 10.96 -11.70 -6.65
N LYS A 86 9.93 -10.88 -6.88
CA LYS A 86 8.97 -11.00 -7.98
C LYS A 86 9.26 -10.14 -9.21
N GLN A 87 10.34 -9.37 -9.24
CA GLN A 87 10.75 -8.61 -10.44
C GLN A 87 10.97 -9.48 -11.70
N GLN A 88 10.81 -10.81 -11.58
CA GLN A 88 10.96 -11.75 -12.68
C GLN A 88 9.65 -12.20 -13.33
N SER A 89 8.47 -11.82 -12.84
CA SER A 89 7.19 -12.12 -13.49
C SER A 89 6.42 -10.83 -13.79
N LEU A 90 6.17 -10.59 -15.07
CA LEU A 90 5.49 -9.40 -15.61
C LEU A 90 4.01 -9.27 -15.25
N ASP A 91 3.41 -10.27 -14.59
CA ASP A 91 1.96 -10.42 -14.49
C ASP A 91 1.33 -10.13 -13.11
N GLU A 92 2.08 -9.75 -12.10
CA GLU A 92 1.49 -9.42 -10.77
C GLU A 92 2.08 -8.11 -10.21
N ASN A 93 1.61 -7.00 -10.77
CA ASN A 93 2.10 -5.66 -10.48
C ASN A 93 1.47 -4.97 -9.25
N PHE A 94 1.06 -5.68 -8.20
CA PHE A 94 1.01 -5.02 -6.88
C PHE A 94 2.45 -4.83 -6.40
N GLY A 95 3.21 -4.15 -7.29
CA GLY A 95 4.65 -4.07 -7.22
C GLY A 95 5.13 -3.09 -6.17
N MET A 96 6.43 -3.05 -6.02
CA MET A 96 7.12 -2.05 -5.20
C MET A 96 6.74 -0.62 -5.56
N GLY A 97 6.32 -0.36 -6.81
CA GLY A 97 6.03 0.98 -7.32
C GLY A 97 5.03 1.73 -6.46
N ALA A 98 3.85 1.18 -6.23
CA ALA A 98 2.82 1.86 -5.45
C ALA A 98 3.24 2.10 -3.99
N LYS A 99 3.87 1.10 -3.35
CA LYS A 99 4.32 1.21 -1.95
C LYS A 99 5.44 2.22 -1.79
N VAL A 100 6.48 2.13 -2.62
CA VAL A 100 7.62 3.03 -2.59
C VAL A 100 7.19 4.46 -2.92
N ALA A 101 6.38 4.64 -3.97
CA ALA A 101 5.90 5.95 -4.39
C ALA A 101 4.99 6.59 -3.33
N SER A 102 4.13 5.81 -2.67
CA SER A 102 3.25 6.32 -1.62
C SER A 102 4.03 6.69 -0.36
N LEU A 103 4.99 5.87 0.07
CA LEU A 103 5.83 6.15 1.24
C LEU A 103 6.78 7.32 1.01
N ALA A 104 7.20 7.58 -0.23
CA ALA A 104 8.02 8.76 -0.56
C ALA A 104 7.30 10.07 -0.22
N VAL A 105 5.97 10.11 -0.42
CA VAL A 105 5.13 11.29 -0.14
C VAL A 105 4.56 11.26 1.27
N ASN A 106 4.20 10.07 1.77
CA ASN A 106 3.50 9.88 3.06
C ASN A 106 4.33 9.01 4.02
N LYS A 107 5.46 9.50 4.50
CA LYS A 107 6.34 8.76 5.41
C LYS A 107 5.64 8.36 6.72
N LYS A 108 4.70 9.16 7.21
CA LYS A 108 3.97 8.90 8.46
C LYS A 108 3.04 7.70 8.37
N GLY A 109 2.44 7.47 7.19
CA GLY A 109 1.60 6.29 7.00
C GLY A 109 0.73 6.35 5.74
N ILE A 110 0.57 5.19 5.17
CA ILE A 110 -0.39 4.88 4.11
C ILE A 110 -1.23 3.70 4.57
N ARG A 111 -2.52 3.74 4.26
CA ARG A 111 -3.47 2.69 4.63
C ARG A 111 -3.97 2.00 3.37
N PHE A 112 -3.84 0.68 3.35
CA PHE A 112 -4.48 -0.18 2.37
C PHE A 112 -5.63 -0.93 3.05
N ARG A 113 -6.82 -0.81 2.48
CA ARG A 113 -8.02 -1.51 2.95
C ARG A 113 -8.58 -2.36 1.83
N SER A 114 -8.98 -3.57 2.13
CA SER A 114 -9.52 -4.49 1.15
C SER A 114 -10.70 -5.27 1.71
N CYS A 115 -11.77 -5.38 0.91
CA CYS A 115 -12.92 -6.23 1.21
C CYS A 115 -12.91 -7.44 0.28
N CYS A 116 -12.93 -8.63 0.85
CA CYS A 116 -13.00 -9.88 0.10
C CYS A 116 -13.95 -10.84 0.82
N ASN A 117 -14.95 -11.36 0.09
CA ASN A 117 -15.95 -12.28 0.65
C ASN A 117 -16.65 -11.76 1.93
N GLY A 118 -16.94 -10.46 1.97
CA GLY A 118 -17.60 -9.82 3.11
C GLY A 118 -16.71 -9.61 4.35
N SER A 119 -15.41 -9.86 4.23
CA SER A 119 -14.43 -9.57 5.28
C SER A 119 -13.55 -8.39 4.88
N VAL A 120 -13.38 -7.43 5.76
CA VAL A 120 -12.53 -6.25 5.56
C VAL A 120 -11.22 -6.44 6.30
N SER A 121 -10.12 -6.23 5.60
CA SER A 121 -8.76 -6.28 6.15
C SER A 121 -8.04 -4.98 5.85
N GLU A 122 -7.18 -4.57 6.75
CA GLU A 122 -6.40 -3.35 6.68
C GLU A 122 -4.92 -3.61 6.92
N ALA A 123 -4.07 -2.88 6.20
CA ALA A 123 -2.63 -2.80 6.46
C ALA A 123 -2.21 -1.34 6.42
N VAL A 124 -1.51 -0.89 7.44
CA VAL A 124 -0.92 0.45 7.51
C VAL A 124 0.59 0.33 7.40
N MET A 125 1.18 1.05 6.47
CA MET A 125 2.64 1.11 6.29
C MET A 125 3.12 2.51 6.60
N GLY A 126 4.24 2.63 7.29
CA GLY A 126 4.80 3.94 7.64
C GLY A 126 6.16 3.83 8.30
N GLN A 127 6.75 4.99 8.56
CA GLN A 127 8.01 5.12 9.27
C GLN A 127 7.77 5.21 10.78
N THR A 128 8.56 4.50 11.55
CA THR A 128 8.58 4.57 13.01
C THR A 128 10.02 4.60 13.52
N LYS A 129 10.20 4.70 14.85
CA LYS A 129 11.50 4.70 15.50
C LYS A 129 11.64 3.51 16.42
N ASP A 130 12.81 2.91 16.43
CA ASP A 130 13.17 1.90 17.43
C ASP A 130 13.52 2.55 18.80
N SER A 131 13.86 1.72 19.78
CA SER A 131 14.26 2.19 21.13
C SER A 131 15.52 3.05 21.15
N SER A 132 16.35 2.99 20.11
CA SER A 132 17.54 3.83 19.95
C SER A 132 17.25 5.17 19.24
N GLY A 133 16.02 5.37 18.77
CA GLY A 133 15.60 6.53 17.98
C GLY A 133 15.90 6.41 16.48
N LYS A 134 16.39 5.26 16.00
CA LYS A 134 16.63 5.00 14.59
C LYS A 134 15.32 4.78 13.86
N GLU A 135 15.13 5.48 12.75
CA GLU A 135 13.95 5.36 11.89
C GLU A 135 14.01 4.12 11.01
N TYR A 136 12.88 3.44 10.88
CA TYR A 136 12.69 2.32 9.97
C TYR A 136 11.24 2.24 9.48
N TYR A 137 11.01 1.58 8.36
CA TYR A 137 9.67 1.36 7.82
C TYR A 137 9.07 0.07 8.34
N THR A 138 7.80 0.12 8.74
CA THR A 138 7.06 -1.00 9.31
C THR A 138 5.67 -1.12 8.71
N ARG A 139 5.01 -2.23 9.02
CA ARG A 139 3.63 -2.51 8.67
C ARG A 139 2.84 -2.97 9.89
N PHE A 140 1.63 -2.48 10.03
CA PHE A 140 0.62 -2.95 10.97
C PHE A 140 -0.55 -3.56 10.19
N ASP A 141 -0.99 -4.75 10.55
CA ASP A 141 -2.09 -5.49 9.93
C ASP A 141 -3.29 -5.53 10.88
N TYR A 142 -4.49 -5.26 10.34
CA TYR A 142 -5.74 -5.27 11.11
C TYR A 142 -6.82 -6.04 10.37
N GLU A 143 -7.69 -6.71 11.14
CA GLU A 143 -8.99 -7.19 10.66
C GLU A 143 -10.07 -6.25 11.18
N VAL A 144 -10.83 -5.62 10.29
CA VAL A 144 -11.79 -4.56 10.62
C VAL A 144 -13.23 -5.11 10.76
N GLY A 145 -13.43 -6.43 10.61
CA GLY A 145 -14.75 -7.04 10.74
C GLY A 145 -15.47 -7.30 9.43
N LYS A 146 -16.75 -7.68 9.55
CA LYS A 146 -17.57 -8.15 8.41
C LYS A 146 -18.63 -7.13 8.07
N THR A 147 -18.37 -6.16 7.20
CA THR A 147 -19.44 -5.37 6.60
C THR A 147 -19.06 -4.87 5.23
N GLY A 148 -19.89 -5.13 4.23
CA GLY A 148 -19.68 -4.67 2.86
C GLY A 148 -19.95 -3.16 2.69
N THR A 149 -20.59 -2.51 3.65
CA THR A 149 -21.01 -1.10 3.57
C THR A 149 -19.99 -0.12 4.15
N GLU A 150 -19.21 -0.52 5.13
CA GLU A 150 -18.15 0.32 5.71
C GLU A 150 -16.98 0.57 4.76
N PHE A 151 -16.92 -0.19 3.69
CA PHE A 151 -15.87 -0.09 2.69
C PHE A 151 -15.97 1.17 1.82
N GLN A 152 -17.16 1.76 1.71
CA GLN A 152 -17.37 2.93 0.84
C GLN A 152 -16.81 4.22 1.40
N ASP A 153 -16.60 4.29 2.70
CA ASP A 153 -16.28 5.55 3.36
C ASP A 153 -14.82 5.73 3.75
N VAL A 154 -14.00 4.70 3.65
CA VAL A 154 -12.61 4.79 4.14
C VAL A 154 -11.64 4.00 3.28
N ALA A 155 -11.13 4.58 2.24
CA ALA A 155 -9.87 4.15 1.64
C ALA A 155 -8.85 5.27 1.83
N ASP A 156 -8.09 5.20 2.90
CA ASP A 156 -7.03 6.15 3.18
C ASP A 156 -5.73 5.68 2.54
N ILE A 157 -5.08 6.54 1.83
CA ILE A 157 -3.70 6.40 1.41
C ILE A 157 -2.89 7.54 1.98
#